data_cc04fd0d87e4b514dba39751cb63408b
#
_entry.id   cc04fd0d87e4b514dba39751cb63408b
#
_cell.length_a   1.000
_cell.length_b   1.000
_cell.length_c   1.000
_cell.angle_alpha   90.00
_cell.angle_beta   90.00
_cell.angle_gamma   90.00
#
_symmetry.space_group_name_H-M   'P 1'
#
loop_
_entity.id
_entity.type
_entity.pdbx_description
1 polymer ?
#
loop_
_entity_poly.entity_id
_entity_poly.type
_entity_poly.pdbx_seq_one_letter_code
_entity_poly.pdbx_strand_id
1 'polypeptide(L)'
;MTLYEADLQLAVARHLRWMPDRITLDADSLLMEGWALGVWDAQTQCRFLVNGVDFDVLEWPLPSPDLLTVFPDVPQAAHSRFRCRHYLTDAGLSFPGGWARFNVTGPAGEHAWSYRTAWFLADPAQELPLPPAELIAQVIGTPDPQAFCLGGATMVARFAHLLSERFNRPLSSFTAILDWGCGVGRLTRYLVGQGPAVTGMGSQPAHMQYCRTALPAAHFVAMGDTLASGQFDLVLGLSMLPHLSEAEQDSWLAELQRLTRPGALLLLSVQGLTHMALYRTPMVHKLEAHRTGWHDMASHAGLDSPTPSGPDVLHAPDYILAHWGRYFDVLDIIEAMAGHQDVVVLRRRA
;
A
#
# COMPACT_ATOMS: atom_id res chain seq x y z
N MET A 1 13.93 3.97 12.02
CA MET A 1 14.88 2.84 11.87
C MET A 1 16.29 3.36 12.05
N THR A 2 17.03 2.86 13.03
CA THR A 2 18.42 3.29 13.26
C THR A 2 19.32 2.75 12.15
N LEU A 3 20.48 3.40 11.90
CA LEU A 3 21.48 2.90 10.93
C LEU A 3 21.89 1.45 11.24
N TYR A 4 21.98 1.09 12.52
CA TYR A 4 22.30 -0.26 12.97
C TYR A 4 21.24 -1.29 12.57
N GLU A 5 19.95 -0.97 12.68
CA GLU A 5 18.88 -1.86 12.24
C GLU A 5 18.87 -2.05 10.71
N ALA A 6 19.19 -0.99 9.95
CA ALA A 6 19.31 -1.08 8.50
C ALA A 6 20.48 -1.98 8.08
N ASP A 7 21.62 -1.89 8.77
CA ASP A 7 22.80 -2.73 8.52
C ASP A 7 22.54 -4.19 8.89
N LEU A 8 21.83 -4.45 9.99
CA LEU A 8 21.44 -5.79 10.39
C LEU A 8 20.47 -6.42 9.40
N GLN A 9 19.44 -5.68 8.96
CA GLN A 9 18.50 -6.14 7.94
C GLN A 9 19.21 -6.44 6.61
N LEU A 10 20.17 -5.62 6.22
CA LEU A 10 20.97 -5.85 5.01
C LEU A 10 21.85 -7.10 5.13
N ALA A 11 22.43 -7.35 6.30
CA ALA A 11 23.22 -8.55 6.57
C ALA A 11 22.35 -9.80 6.53
N VAL A 12 21.17 -9.79 7.16
CA VAL A 12 20.20 -10.88 7.11
C VAL A 12 19.75 -11.12 5.67
N ALA A 13 19.42 -10.07 4.92
CA ALA A 13 18.98 -10.18 3.53
C ALA A 13 20.05 -10.77 2.59
N ARG A 14 21.33 -10.74 2.96
CA ARG A 14 22.41 -11.37 2.19
C ARG A 14 22.49 -12.88 2.39
N HIS A 15 22.10 -13.37 3.56
CA HIS A 15 22.35 -14.75 3.97
C HIS A 15 21.08 -15.59 4.08
N LEU A 16 19.96 -14.98 4.39
CA LEU A 16 18.68 -15.66 4.60
C LEU A 16 17.57 -14.89 3.88
N ARG A 17 17.28 -15.25 2.64
CA ARG A 17 16.23 -14.61 1.84
C ARG A 17 15.39 -15.59 1.07
N TRP A 18 14.14 -15.25 0.92
CA TRP A 18 13.20 -16.05 0.17
C TRP A 18 12.22 -15.19 -0.62
N MET A 19 11.59 -15.78 -1.61
CA MET A 19 10.59 -15.12 -2.43
C MET A 19 9.54 -16.12 -2.89
N PRO A 20 8.25 -15.84 -2.68
CA PRO A 20 7.20 -16.56 -3.39
C PRO A 20 7.12 -16.04 -4.82
N ASP A 21 7.21 -16.93 -5.79
CA ASP A 21 7.03 -16.62 -7.21
C ASP A 21 5.57 -16.77 -7.62
N ARG A 22 4.90 -17.78 -7.04
CA ARG A 22 3.52 -18.14 -7.37
C ARG A 22 2.79 -18.66 -6.14
N ILE A 23 1.54 -18.21 -6.00
CA ILE A 23 0.62 -18.75 -5.01
C ILE A 23 -0.70 -19.03 -5.72
N THR A 24 -1.24 -20.22 -5.49
CA THR A 24 -2.52 -20.66 -6.04
C THR A 24 -3.41 -21.15 -4.90
N LEU A 25 -4.63 -20.62 -4.84
CA LEU A 25 -5.66 -21.08 -3.94
C LEU A 25 -6.67 -21.89 -4.77
N ASP A 26 -6.79 -23.16 -4.47
CA ASP A 26 -7.80 -24.04 -5.01
C ASP A 26 -8.90 -24.29 -3.94
N ALA A 27 -9.92 -25.07 -4.30
CA ALA A 27 -11.04 -25.34 -3.38
C ALA A 27 -10.62 -26.06 -2.09
N ASP A 28 -9.56 -26.85 -2.13
CA ASP A 28 -9.11 -27.73 -1.05
C ASP A 28 -7.69 -27.48 -0.57
N SER A 29 -6.93 -26.63 -1.25
CA SER A 29 -5.51 -26.39 -0.91
C SER A 29 -4.99 -25.02 -1.33
N LEU A 30 -3.99 -24.55 -0.58
CA LEU A 30 -3.12 -23.43 -0.90
C LEU A 30 -1.75 -23.96 -1.33
N LEU A 31 -1.32 -23.68 -2.55
CA LEU A 31 0.00 -24.00 -3.08
C LEU A 31 0.85 -22.72 -3.13
N MET A 32 2.07 -22.79 -2.57
CA MET A 32 3.09 -21.75 -2.70
C MET A 32 4.35 -22.33 -3.35
N GLU A 33 4.82 -21.70 -4.42
CA GLU A 33 6.06 -22.00 -5.09
C GLU A 33 6.98 -20.79 -5.08
N GLY A 34 8.29 -21.03 -4.99
CA GLY A 34 9.25 -19.94 -4.95
C GLY A 34 10.68 -20.44 -4.73
N TRP A 35 11.51 -19.61 -4.14
CA TRP A 35 12.87 -19.96 -3.79
C TRP A 35 13.25 -19.42 -2.41
N ALA A 36 14.15 -20.14 -1.73
CA ALA A 36 14.72 -19.74 -0.45
C ALA A 36 16.23 -19.99 -0.45
N LEU A 37 17.00 -18.92 -0.35
CA LEU A 37 18.46 -18.93 -0.22
C LEU A 37 18.81 -18.81 1.25
N GLY A 38 19.68 -19.69 1.73
CA GLY A 38 20.21 -19.65 3.08
C GLY A 38 21.52 -20.41 3.17
N VAL A 39 22.25 -20.22 4.24
CA VAL A 39 23.40 -21.06 4.64
C VAL A 39 22.96 -22.42 5.16
N TRP A 40 21.68 -22.75 5.01
CA TRP A 40 21.10 -24.00 5.47
C TRP A 40 21.43 -25.11 4.46
N ASP A 41 21.87 -26.22 4.97
CA ASP A 41 22.00 -27.44 4.18
C ASP A 41 20.67 -28.20 4.13
N ALA A 42 20.60 -29.24 3.32
CA ALA A 42 19.40 -30.06 3.15
C ALA A 42 18.96 -30.81 4.44
N GLN A 43 19.82 -30.80 5.48
CA GLN A 43 19.53 -31.41 6.78
C GLN A 43 18.98 -30.39 7.79
N THR A 44 19.05 -29.10 7.44
CA THR A 44 18.60 -28.02 8.30
C THR A 44 17.09 -27.88 8.23
N GLN A 45 16.41 -27.98 9.35
CA GLN A 45 14.95 -27.88 9.44
C GLN A 45 14.47 -26.43 9.27
N CYS A 46 14.29 -25.99 8.03
CA CYS A 46 13.56 -24.77 7.77
C CYS A 46 12.05 -25.01 7.86
N ARG A 47 11.33 -24.05 8.40
CA ARG A 47 9.87 -24.04 8.45
C ARG A 47 9.33 -23.01 7.49
N PHE A 48 8.37 -23.43 6.70
CA PHE A 48 7.60 -22.55 5.82
C PHE A 48 6.20 -22.43 6.41
N LEU A 49 5.78 -21.20 6.63
CA LEU A 49 4.58 -20.89 7.42
C LEU A 49 3.60 -20.06 6.60
N VAL A 50 2.32 -20.34 6.77
CA VAL A 50 1.21 -19.49 6.31
C VAL A 50 0.35 -19.10 7.51
N ASN A 51 0.15 -17.81 7.74
CA ASN A 51 -0.55 -17.25 8.91
C ASN A 51 -0.09 -17.85 10.25
N GLY A 52 1.21 -18.19 10.37
CA GLY A 52 1.82 -18.79 11.55
C GLY A 52 1.68 -20.32 11.67
N VAL A 53 1.04 -20.99 10.71
CA VAL A 53 0.87 -22.45 10.67
C VAL A 53 1.84 -23.04 9.65
N ASP A 54 2.42 -24.20 9.94
CA ASP A 54 3.29 -24.92 8.99
C ASP A 54 2.48 -25.38 7.76
N PHE A 55 3.15 -25.42 6.60
CA PHE A 55 2.61 -26.11 5.45
C PHE A 55 2.62 -27.62 5.68
N ASP A 56 1.57 -28.32 5.25
CA ASP A 56 1.41 -29.77 5.43
C ASP A 56 2.41 -30.58 4.60
N VAL A 57 2.78 -30.04 3.43
CA VAL A 57 3.75 -30.66 2.52
C VAL A 57 4.80 -29.62 2.13
N LEU A 58 6.06 -29.97 2.26
CA LEU A 58 7.20 -29.17 1.84
C LEU A 58 8.13 -30.00 0.96
N GLU A 59 8.30 -29.57 -0.27
CA GLU A 59 9.34 -30.04 -1.19
C GLU A 59 10.42 -28.96 -1.27
N TRP A 60 11.54 -29.14 -0.59
CA TRP A 60 12.69 -28.24 -0.56
C TRP A 60 13.94 -28.98 -0.04
N PRO A 61 15.14 -28.72 -0.61
CA PRO A 61 15.41 -27.87 -1.77
C PRO A 61 15.16 -28.59 -3.10
N LEU A 62 14.65 -27.85 -4.08
CA LEU A 62 14.45 -28.31 -5.45
C LEU A 62 15.48 -27.66 -6.40
N PRO A 63 15.83 -28.32 -7.56
CA PRO A 63 16.73 -27.74 -8.54
C PRO A 63 16.30 -26.36 -9.03
N SER A 64 17.26 -25.44 -9.13
CA SER A 64 17.05 -24.04 -9.54
C SER A 64 18.25 -23.49 -10.34
N PRO A 65 18.58 -24.04 -11.51
CA PRO A 65 19.74 -23.61 -12.29
C PRO A 65 19.61 -22.15 -12.78
N ASP A 66 18.39 -21.65 -12.92
CA ASP A 66 18.07 -20.27 -13.27
C ASP A 66 18.53 -19.27 -12.20
N LEU A 67 18.49 -19.64 -10.93
CA LEU A 67 18.93 -18.77 -9.84
C LEU A 67 20.44 -18.58 -9.79
N LEU A 68 21.24 -19.47 -10.38
CA LEU A 68 22.68 -19.26 -10.50
C LEU A 68 23.04 -18.04 -11.37
N THR A 69 22.21 -17.69 -12.34
CA THR A 69 22.42 -16.48 -13.14
C THR A 69 22.13 -15.20 -12.37
N VAL A 70 21.22 -15.29 -11.41
CA VAL A 70 20.82 -14.15 -10.55
C VAL A 70 21.76 -14.02 -9.35
N PHE A 71 22.25 -15.15 -8.83
CA PHE A 71 23.10 -15.24 -7.63
C PHE A 71 24.36 -16.08 -7.92
N PRO A 72 25.27 -15.62 -8.82
CA PRO A 72 26.41 -16.43 -9.27
C PRO A 72 27.39 -16.78 -8.16
N ASP A 73 27.48 -15.96 -7.13
CA ASP A 73 28.40 -16.14 -6.00
C ASP A 73 27.80 -16.98 -4.85
N VAL A 74 26.59 -17.53 -5.05
CA VAL A 74 25.89 -18.34 -4.04
C VAL A 74 25.68 -19.75 -4.57
N PRO A 75 26.57 -20.72 -4.25
CA PRO A 75 26.48 -22.10 -4.77
C PRO A 75 25.14 -22.78 -4.48
N GLN A 76 24.50 -22.46 -3.34
CA GLN A 76 23.20 -22.99 -2.93
C GLN A 76 22.07 -22.55 -3.88
N ALA A 77 22.27 -21.50 -4.68
CA ALA A 77 21.28 -21.05 -5.65
C ALA A 77 20.89 -22.12 -6.68
N ALA A 78 21.77 -23.11 -6.93
CA ALA A 78 21.47 -24.23 -7.82
C ALA A 78 20.34 -25.14 -7.32
N HIS A 79 20.06 -25.15 -6.00
CA HIS A 79 19.07 -26.00 -5.36
C HIS A 79 18.37 -25.19 -4.26
N SER A 80 17.56 -24.23 -4.65
CA SER A 80 16.91 -23.27 -3.73
C SER A 80 15.42 -23.13 -3.99
N ARG A 81 14.85 -23.79 -4.99
CA ARG A 81 13.41 -23.75 -5.20
C ARG A 81 12.69 -24.61 -4.18
N PHE A 82 11.47 -24.16 -3.85
CA PHE A 82 10.56 -24.89 -2.99
C PHE A 82 9.16 -24.97 -3.59
N ARG A 83 8.41 -25.96 -3.13
CA ARG A 83 6.98 -26.09 -3.31
C ARG A 83 6.36 -26.49 -1.98
N CYS A 84 5.40 -25.70 -1.50
CA CYS A 84 4.67 -25.92 -0.25
C CYS A 84 3.19 -26.07 -0.53
N ARG A 85 2.52 -27.01 0.15
CA ARG A 85 1.06 -27.18 0.08
C ARG A 85 0.47 -27.18 1.49
N HIS A 86 -0.61 -26.43 1.67
CA HIS A 86 -1.44 -26.49 2.86
C HIS A 86 -2.86 -26.90 2.47
N TYR A 87 -3.40 -27.92 3.13
CA TYR A 87 -4.76 -28.41 2.86
C TYR A 87 -5.77 -27.58 3.67
N LEU A 88 -6.80 -27.09 2.98
CA LEU A 88 -7.91 -26.34 3.60
C LEU A 88 -8.89 -27.38 4.14
N THR A 89 -8.92 -27.56 5.46
CA THR A 89 -9.91 -28.40 6.14
C THR A 89 -11.10 -27.55 6.60
N ASP A 90 -12.22 -28.18 6.99
CA ASP A 90 -13.44 -27.49 7.49
C ASP A 90 -13.19 -26.57 8.70
N ALA A 91 -12.09 -26.78 9.44
CA ALA A 91 -11.60 -25.89 10.50
C ALA A 91 -10.67 -24.78 9.96
N GLY A 92 -10.68 -24.56 8.69
CA GLY A 92 -9.86 -23.87 7.75
C GLY A 92 -8.96 -22.74 8.22
N LEU A 93 -7.82 -22.64 7.59
CA LEU A 93 -6.95 -21.46 7.70
C LEU A 93 -7.75 -20.20 7.37
N SER A 94 -7.86 -19.30 8.33
CA SER A 94 -8.56 -18.04 8.13
C SER A 94 -7.64 -17.07 7.38
N PHE A 95 -8.18 -16.42 6.35
CA PHE A 95 -7.50 -15.38 5.59
C PHE A 95 -8.18 -14.00 5.84
N PRO A 96 -7.92 -13.36 6.99
CA PRO A 96 -8.57 -12.10 7.33
C PRO A 96 -8.29 -11.03 6.27
N GLY A 97 -9.36 -10.42 5.74
CA GLY A 97 -9.25 -9.42 4.68
C GLY A 97 -8.87 -9.99 3.31
N GLY A 98 -8.94 -11.29 3.11
CA GLY A 98 -8.67 -11.95 1.82
C GLY A 98 -7.18 -12.09 1.50
N TRP A 99 -6.30 -12.09 2.47
CA TRP A 99 -4.84 -12.22 2.27
C TRP A 99 -4.18 -13.16 3.27
N ALA A 100 -3.09 -13.79 2.81
CA ALA A 100 -2.24 -14.65 3.60
C ALA A 100 -0.91 -13.97 3.93
N ARG A 101 -0.37 -14.27 5.11
CA ARG A 101 1.00 -13.90 5.50
C ARG A 101 1.87 -15.15 5.45
N PHE A 102 3.02 -15.02 4.82
CA PHE A 102 3.98 -16.09 4.69
C PHE A 102 5.27 -15.77 5.43
N ASN A 103 5.91 -16.81 5.93
CA ASN A 103 7.21 -16.68 6.57
C ASN A 103 8.05 -17.93 6.32
N VAL A 104 9.36 -17.75 6.27
CA VAL A 104 10.34 -18.84 6.30
C VAL A 104 11.25 -18.60 7.48
N THR A 105 11.40 -19.60 8.33
CA THR A 105 12.26 -19.54 9.52
C THR A 105 13.29 -20.65 9.47
N GLY A 106 14.49 -20.35 9.94
CA GLY A 106 15.54 -21.33 10.16
C GLY A 106 15.36 -22.10 11.48
N PRO A 107 16.26 -23.07 11.76
CA PRO A 107 16.14 -24.00 12.88
C PRO A 107 16.26 -23.32 14.27
N ALA A 108 16.93 -22.19 14.39
CA ALA A 108 17.03 -21.42 15.61
C ALA A 108 15.94 -20.36 15.73
N GLY A 109 14.94 -20.36 14.84
CA GLY A 109 13.83 -19.42 14.83
C GLY A 109 14.14 -18.08 14.14
N GLU A 110 15.31 -17.95 13.50
CA GLU A 110 15.68 -16.79 12.70
C GLU A 110 14.75 -16.65 11.49
N HIS A 111 14.26 -15.44 11.24
CA HIS A 111 13.39 -15.15 10.11
C HIS A 111 14.22 -14.84 8.86
N ALA A 112 13.94 -15.56 7.78
CA ALA A 112 14.48 -15.23 6.47
C ALA A 112 13.80 -13.96 5.94
N TRP A 113 14.60 -13.07 5.33
CA TRP A 113 14.09 -11.83 4.76
C TRP A 113 13.38 -12.07 3.43
N SER A 114 12.24 -11.39 3.26
CA SER A 114 11.56 -11.24 1.98
C SER A 114 10.86 -9.88 1.93
N TYR A 115 10.84 -9.26 0.76
CA TYR A 115 10.00 -8.08 0.55
C TYR A 115 8.55 -8.45 0.18
N ARG A 116 8.28 -9.74 -0.03
CA ARG A 116 6.95 -10.26 -0.39
C ARG A 116 6.49 -11.29 0.63
N THR A 117 6.16 -10.83 1.82
CA THR A 117 5.70 -11.68 2.95
C THR A 117 4.18 -11.82 3.04
N ALA A 118 3.44 -11.22 2.11
CA ALA A 118 1.99 -11.30 2.06
C ALA A 118 1.52 -11.44 0.62
N TRP A 119 0.38 -12.09 0.46
CA TRP A 119 -0.27 -12.32 -0.83
C TRP A 119 -1.77 -12.18 -0.69
N PHE A 120 -2.40 -11.49 -1.64
CA PHE A 120 -3.84 -11.37 -1.67
C PHE A 120 -4.44 -12.62 -2.30
N LEU A 121 -5.30 -13.29 -1.54
CA LEU A 121 -6.08 -14.43 -1.99
C LEU A 121 -7.49 -13.92 -2.27
N ALA A 122 -7.85 -13.75 -3.53
CA ALA A 122 -9.21 -13.40 -3.90
C ALA A 122 -10.16 -14.52 -3.48
N ASP A 123 -11.30 -14.16 -2.90
CA ASP A 123 -12.43 -15.07 -2.76
C ASP A 123 -13.13 -15.18 -4.12
N PRO A 124 -13.08 -16.33 -4.81
CA PRO A 124 -13.70 -16.48 -6.12
C PRO A 124 -15.21 -16.15 -6.14
N ALA A 125 -15.88 -16.31 -5.00
CA ALA A 125 -17.31 -16.00 -4.87
C ALA A 125 -17.62 -14.50 -4.72
N GLN A 126 -16.60 -13.70 -4.39
CA GLN A 126 -16.72 -12.26 -4.16
C GLN A 126 -15.77 -11.45 -5.07
N GLU A 127 -15.20 -12.05 -6.10
CA GLU A 127 -14.23 -11.41 -6.97
C GLU A 127 -14.85 -10.26 -7.76
N LEU A 128 -14.47 -9.05 -7.37
CA LEU A 128 -14.65 -7.88 -8.22
C LEU A 128 -13.62 -7.93 -9.36
N PRO A 129 -14.02 -7.66 -10.61
CA PRO A 129 -13.11 -7.70 -11.75
C PRO A 129 -11.83 -6.92 -11.48
N LEU A 130 -10.68 -7.47 -11.89
CA LEU A 130 -9.40 -6.77 -11.80
C LEU A 130 -9.24 -5.80 -12.98
N PRO A 131 -8.60 -4.64 -12.76
CA PRO A 131 -8.28 -3.74 -13.85
C PRO A 131 -7.31 -4.40 -14.84
N PRO A 132 -7.35 -4.03 -16.13
CA PRO A 132 -6.30 -4.36 -17.09
C PRO A 132 -4.91 -3.96 -16.55
N ALA A 133 -3.88 -4.73 -16.92
CA ALA A 133 -2.51 -4.54 -16.45
C ALA A 133 -1.98 -3.11 -16.68
N GLU A 134 -2.35 -2.50 -17.81
CA GLU A 134 -1.97 -1.13 -18.19
C GLU A 134 -2.57 -0.10 -17.22
N LEU A 135 -3.81 -0.29 -16.81
CA LEU A 135 -4.46 0.61 -15.85
C LEU A 135 -3.91 0.40 -14.42
N ILE A 136 -3.54 -0.82 -14.06
CA ILE A 136 -2.84 -1.10 -12.80
C ILE A 136 -1.50 -0.35 -12.79
N ALA A 137 -0.71 -0.47 -13.87
CA ALA A 137 0.59 0.18 -13.99
C ALA A 137 0.51 1.71 -13.85
N GLN A 138 -0.54 2.34 -14.38
CA GLN A 138 -0.76 3.79 -14.24
C GLN A 138 -1.01 4.22 -12.77
N VAL A 139 -1.52 3.32 -11.93
CA VAL A 139 -1.87 3.64 -10.53
C VAL A 139 -0.76 3.29 -9.55
N ILE A 140 -0.06 2.18 -9.77
CA ILE A 140 0.96 1.69 -8.83
C ILE A 140 2.37 1.59 -9.42
N GLY A 141 2.57 2.03 -10.68
CA GLY A 141 3.88 2.01 -11.35
C GLY A 141 4.30 0.64 -11.89
N THR A 142 3.56 -0.43 -11.61
CA THR A 142 3.81 -1.79 -12.12
C THR A 142 2.52 -2.47 -12.52
N PRO A 143 2.51 -3.37 -13.53
CA PRO A 143 1.33 -4.11 -13.95
C PRO A 143 1.02 -5.33 -13.05
N ASP A 144 1.43 -5.30 -11.77
CA ASP A 144 1.29 -6.41 -10.83
C ASP A 144 -0.07 -6.38 -10.11
N PRO A 145 -1.01 -7.28 -10.43
CA PRO A 145 -2.32 -7.32 -9.80
C PRO A 145 -2.25 -7.72 -8.31
N GLN A 146 -1.25 -8.49 -7.89
CA GLN A 146 -1.07 -8.85 -6.48
C GLN A 146 -0.64 -7.62 -5.65
N ALA A 147 0.33 -6.85 -6.15
CA ALA A 147 0.73 -5.61 -5.50
C ALA A 147 -0.43 -4.60 -5.43
N PHE A 148 -1.25 -4.53 -6.48
CA PHE A 148 -2.44 -3.68 -6.53
C PHE A 148 -3.47 -4.08 -5.45
N CYS A 149 -3.86 -5.35 -5.40
CA CYS A 149 -4.84 -5.86 -4.45
C CYS A 149 -4.33 -5.77 -3.01
N LEU A 150 -3.13 -6.27 -2.76
CA LEU A 150 -2.53 -6.26 -1.42
C LEU A 150 -2.34 -4.83 -0.90
N GLY A 151 -1.89 -3.91 -1.78
CA GLY A 151 -1.73 -2.50 -1.43
C GLY A 151 -3.06 -1.84 -1.05
N GLY A 152 -4.13 -2.13 -1.79
CA GLY A 152 -5.48 -1.62 -1.49
C GLY A 152 -6.03 -2.19 -0.19
N ALA A 153 -6.03 -3.51 -0.04
CA ALA A 153 -6.53 -4.21 1.15
C ALA A 153 -5.80 -3.78 2.43
N THR A 154 -4.45 -3.75 2.37
CA THR A 154 -3.62 -3.32 3.51
C THR A 154 -3.92 -1.89 3.91
N MET A 155 -4.08 -0.99 2.94
CA MET A 155 -4.32 0.42 3.23
C MET A 155 -5.68 0.63 3.88
N VAL A 156 -6.74 0.00 3.35
CA VAL A 156 -8.07 0.08 3.96
C VAL A 156 -8.06 -0.52 5.37
N ALA A 157 -7.37 -1.65 5.59
CA ALA A 157 -7.24 -2.25 6.92
C ALA A 157 -6.50 -1.32 7.91
N ARG A 158 -5.43 -0.65 7.47
CA ARG A 158 -4.70 0.35 8.30
C ARG A 158 -5.58 1.54 8.66
N PHE A 159 -6.31 2.09 7.69
CA PHE A 159 -7.26 3.19 7.95
C PHE A 159 -8.38 2.76 8.89
N ALA A 160 -8.96 1.57 8.69
CA ALA A 160 -9.99 1.02 9.57
C ALA A 160 -9.49 0.87 11.01
N HIS A 161 -8.28 0.33 11.19
CA HIS A 161 -7.63 0.20 12.49
C HIS A 161 -7.41 1.56 13.16
N LEU A 162 -6.82 2.52 12.42
CA LEU A 162 -6.60 3.88 12.92
C LEU A 162 -7.91 4.54 13.39
N LEU A 163 -8.96 4.47 12.55
CA LEU A 163 -10.25 5.07 12.85
C LEU A 163 -10.92 4.45 14.08
N SER A 164 -10.83 3.12 14.21
CA SER A 164 -11.37 2.41 15.38
C SER A 164 -10.60 2.73 16.65
N GLU A 165 -9.25 2.60 16.63
CA GLU A 165 -8.44 2.71 17.84
C GLU A 165 -8.31 4.15 18.36
N ARG A 166 -8.14 5.11 17.46
CA ARG A 166 -7.89 6.50 17.89
C ARG A 166 -9.14 7.36 17.97
N PHE A 167 -10.17 7.06 17.20
CA PHE A 167 -11.38 7.87 17.11
C PHE A 167 -12.63 7.13 17.59
N ASN A 168 -12.51 5.85 17.96
CA ASN A 168 -13.64 4.98 18.30
C ASN A 168 -14.73 5.01 17.21
N ARG A 169 -14.30 5.08 15.94
CA ARG A 169 -15.15 5.16 14.75
C ARG A 169 -14.78 4.06 13.74
N PRO A 170 -15.31 2.84 13.86
CA PRO A 170 -15.11 1.81 12.83
C PRO A 170 -15.69 2.28 11.48
N LEU A 171 -15.19 1.75 10.36
CA LEU A 171 -15.65 2.13 9.01
C LEU A 171 -17.17 2.08 8.86
N SER A 172 -17.82 1.08 9.46
CA SER A 172 -19.28 0.93 9.44
C SER A 172 -20.05 2.06 10.17
N SER A 173 -19.38 2.87 10.97
CA SER A 173 -19.99 4.02 11.67
C SER A 173 -20.09 5.28 10.81
N PHE A 174 -19.42 5.31 9.66
CA PHE A 174 -19.53 6.40 8.70
C PHE A 174 -20.76 6.19 7.81
N THR A 175 -21.26 7.26 7.23
CA THR A 175 -22.43 7.20 6.33
C THR A 175 -22.05 7.37 4.87
N ALA A 176 -21.04 8.19 4.58
CA ALA A 176 -20.59 8.47 3.22
C ALA A 176 -19.08 8.70 3.17
N ILE A 177 -18.39 7.89 2.40
CA ILE A 177 -16.94 7.93 2.20
C ILE A 177 -16.63 8.50 0.81
N LEU A 178 -15.70 9.43 0.73
CA LEU A 178 -15.08 9.88 -0.52
C LEU A 178 -13.68 9.24 -0.64
N ASP A 179 -13.48 8.45 -1.69
CA ASP A 179 -12.15 8.00 -2.15
C ASP A 179 -11.65 9.05 -3.18
N TRP A 180 -10.94 10.07 -2.69
CA TRP A 180 -10.44 11.18 -3.49
C TRP A 180 -9.16 10.79 -4.20
N GLY A 181 -9.19 10.76 -5.53
CA GLY A 181 -8.12 10.22 -6.34
C GLY A 181 -8.19 8.68 -6.44
N CYS A 182 -9.39 8.13 -6.60
CA CYS A 182 -9.64 6.69 -6.52
C CYS A 182 -8.90 5.85 -7.58
N GLY A 183 -8.35 6.48 -8.63
CA GLY A 183 -7.71 5.78 -9.75
C GLY A 183 -8.65 4.74 -10.35
N VAL A 184 -8.23 3.48 -10.41
CA VAL A 184 -9.05 2.34 -10.85
C VAL A 184 -9.71 1.61 -9.67
N GLY A 185 -10.04 2.34 -8.60
CA GLY A 185 -10.77 1.82 -7.47
C GLY A 185 -9.95 0.95 -6.52
N ARG A 186 -8.65 1.24 -6.35
CA ARG A 186 -7.75 0.45 -5.50
C ARG A 186 -8.20 0.39 -4.04
N LEU A 187 -8.66 1.49 -3.46
CA LEU A 187 -9.28 1.51 -2.13
C LEU A 187 -10.77 1.21 -2.21
N THR A 188 -11.46 1.83 -3.17
CA THR A 188 -12.91 1.73 -3.33
C THR A 188 -13.41 0.28 -3.28
N ARG A 189 -12.71 -0.65 -3.94
CA ARG A 189 -13.10 -2.08 -3.99
C ARG A 189 -13.14 -2.77 -2.62
N TYR A 190 -12.38 -2.28 -1.64
CA TYR A 190 -12.35 -2.81 -0.26
C TYR A 190 -13.20 -1.99 0.72
N LEU A 191 -13.69 -0.83 0.29
CA LEU A 191 -14.62 0.00 1.05
C LEU A 191 -16.06 -0.37 0.79
N VAL A 192 -16.40 -0.80 -0.44
CA VAL A 192 -17.74 -1.25 -0.77
C VAL A 192 -18.12 -2.48 0.08
N GLY A 193 -19.37 -2.50 0.55
CA GLY A 193 -19.83 -3.58 1.44
C GLY A 193 -19.48 -3.42 2.92
N GLN A 194 -18.73 -2.39 3.31
CA GLN A 194 -18.39 -2.11 4.72
C GLN A 194 -19.48 -1.33 5.48
N GLY A 195 -20.59 -1.00 4.81
CA GLY A 195 -21.74 -0.27 5.38
C GLY A 195 -21.94 1.12 4.78
N PRO A 196 -20.94 2.02 4.73
CA PRO A 196 -21.10 3.35 4.17
C PRO A 196 -21.36 3.36 2.66
N ALA A 197 -22.02 4.40 2.16
CA ALA A 197 -22.03 4.71 0.74
C ALA A 197 -20.63 5.20 0.32
N VAL A 198 -20.08 4.66 -0.77
CA VAL A 198 -18.74 5.01 -1.26
C VAL A 198 -18.84 5.77 -2.57
N THR A 199 -18.18 6.92 -2.64
CA THR A 199 -17.99 7.70 -3.88
C THR A 199 -16.51 7.72 -4.22
N GLY A 200 -16.16 7.22 -5.41
CA GLY A 200 -14.83 7.37 -5.98
C GLY A 200 -14.76 8.61 -6.86
N MET A 201 -13.77 9.47 -6.66
CA MET A 201 -13.52 10.66 -7.50
C MET A 201 -12.18 10.52 -8.21
N GLY A 202 -12.16 10.67 -9.53
CA GLY A 202 -10.95 10.56 -10.33
C GLY A 202 -10.93 11.42 -11.58
N SER A 203 -9.72 11.66 -12.13
CA SER A 203 -9.53 12.57 -13.29
C SER A 203 -9.47 11.84 -14.64
N GLN A 204 -9.08 10.55 -14.64
CA GLN A 204 -8.83 9.83 -15.88
C GLN A 204 -10.10 9.15 -16.42
N PRO A 205 -10.59 9.47 -17.64
CA PRO A 205 -11.82 8.90 -18.18
C PRO A 205 -11.82 7.38 -18.26
N ALA A 206 -10.68 6.77 -18.67
CA ALA A 206 -10.53 5.31 -18.76
C ALA A 206 -10.66 4.62 -17.38
N HIS A 207 -10.09 5.22 -16.33
CA HIS A 207 -10.23 4.75 -14.97
C HIS A 207 -11.70 4.80 -14.52
N MET A 208 -12.36 5.92 -14.74
CA MET A 208 -13.77 6.11 -14.36
C MET A 208 -14.70 5.17 -15.12
N GLN A 209 -14.44 4.94 -16.40
CA GLN A 209 -15.22 3.97 -17.19
C GLN A 209 -15.07 2.56 -16.64
N TYR A 210 -13.83 2.12 -16.36
CA TYR A 210 -13.57 0.84 -15.72
C TYR A 210 -14.32 0.72 -14.38
N CYS A 211 -14.14 1.71 -13.50
CA CYS A 211 -14.73 1.71 -12.16
C CYS A 211 -16.26 1.58 -12.19
N ARG A 212 -16.95 2.35 -13.05
CA ARG A 212 -18.41 2.28 -13.17
C ARG A 212 -18.91 0.90 -13.58
N THR A 213 -18.13 0.18 -14.39
CA THR A 213 -18.49 -1.16 -14.87
C THR A 213 -18.13 -2.24 -13.83
N ALA A 214 -16.93 -2.14 -13.25
CA ALA A 214 -16.38 -3.19 -12.41
C ALA A 214 -16.81 -3.10 -10.93
N LEU A 215 -17.18 -1.91 -10.46
CA LEU A 215 -17.50 -1.62 -9.07
C LEU A 215 -18.88 -0.95 -8.93
N PRO A 216 -19.98 -1.60 -9.38
CA PRO A 216 -21.31 -0.98 -9.45
C PRO A 216 -21.91 -0.63 -8.09
N ALA A 217 -21.35 -1.14 -6.99
CA ALA A 217 -21.76 -0.83 -5.62
C ALA A 217 -21.24 0.53 -5.12
N ALA A 218 -20.35 1.20 -5.87
CA ALA A 218 -19.86 2.54 -5.57
C ALA A 218 -20.37 3.55 -6.61
N HIS A 219 -20.46 4.82 -6.20
CA HIS A 219 -20.71 5.92 -7.12
C HIS A 219 -19.40 6.50 -7.65
N PHE A 220 -19.31 6.85 -8.94
CA PHE A 220 -18.08 7.40 -9.53
C PHE A 220 -18.33 8.72 -10.24
N VAL A 221 -17.58 9.74 -9.83
CA VAL A 221 -17.64 11.11 -10.34
C VAL A 221 -16.29 11.55 -10.91
N ALA A 222 -16.32 12.39 -11.92
CA ALA A 222 -15.10 13.00 -12.43
C ALA A 222 -14.64 14.15 -11.50
N MET A 223 -13.33 14.41 -11.46
CA MET A 223 -12.82 15.65 -10.86
C MET A 223 -13.36 16.83 -11.65
N GLY A 224 -14.01 17.78 -10.93
CA GLY A 224 -14.69 18.92 -11.54
C GLY A 224 -16.23 18.77 -11.61
N ASP A 225 -16.78 17.57 -11.38
CA ASP A 225 -18.21 17.40 -11.22
C ASP A 225 -18.69 18.12 -9.95
N THR A 226 -19.86 18.79 -10.04
CA THR A 226 -20.43 19.48 -8.89
C THR A 226 -21.09 18.50 -7.94
N LEU A 227 -20.57 18.39 -6.73
CA LEU A 227 -21.14 17.62 -5.63
C LEU A 227 -21.79 18.55 -4.59
N ALA A 228 -22.78 18.03 -3.87
CA ALA A 228 -23.43 18.76 -2.79
C ALA A 228 -22.45 19.04 -1.62
N SER A 229 -22.62 20.18 -0.96
CA SER A 229 -21.86 20.51 0.25
C SER A 229 -22.25 19.59 1.42
N GLY A 230 -21.31 19.29 2.32
CA GLY A 230 -21.57 18.52 3.52
C GLY A 230 -22.04 17.10 3.26
N GLN A 231 -21.58 16.47 2.17
CA GLN A 231 -22.01 15.14 1.77
C GLN A 231 -21.27 14.02 2.51
N PHE A 232 -19.95 14.20 2.75
CA PHE A 232 -19.08 13.15 3.26
C PHE A 232 -18.74 13.35 4.74
N ASP A 233 -18.61 12.24 5.47
CA ASP A 233 -18.13 12.22 6.86
C ASP A 233 -16.78 11.49 7.00
N LEU A 234 -16.26 10.89 5.92
CA LEU A 234 -14.88 10.41 5.78
C LEU A 234 -14.36 10.70 4.37
N VAL A 235 -13.13 11.21 4.29
CA VAL A 235 -12.38 11.34 3.03
C VAL A 235 -11.08 10.56 3.15
N LEU A 236 -10.78 9.75 2.14
CA LEU A 236 -9.49 9.07 1.98
C LEU A 236 -8.85 9.62 0.71
N GLY A 237 -7.60 10.11 0.80
CA GLY A 237 -6.86 10.63 -0.35
C GLY A 237 -5.43 10.13 -0.36
N LEU A 238 -5.12 9.16 -1.24
CA LEU A 238 -3.78 8.62 -1.37
C LEU A 238 -3.07 9.17 -2.60
N SER A 239 -1.85 9.69 -2.38
CA SER A 239 -0.93 10.16 -3.43
C SER A 239 -1.52 11.23 -4.35
N MET A 240 -2.44 12.06 -3.83
CA MET A 240 -3.00 13.18 -4.59
C MET A 240 -2.17 14.45 -4.43
N LEU A 241 -1.94 14.84 -3.19
CA LEU A 241 -1.29 16.12 -2.84
C LEU A 241 0.15 16.25 -3.35
N PRO A 242 0.97 15.19 -3.39
CA PRO A 242 2.33 15.29 -3.93
C PRO A 242 2.40 15.74 -5.40
N HIS A 243 1.32 15.57 -6.15
CA HIS A 243 1.28 15.87 -7.59
C HIS A 243 0.53 17.16 -7.92
N LEU A 244 0.23 17.99 -6.93
CA LEU A 244 -0.48 19.25 -7.06
C LEU A 244 0.42 20.44 -6.68
N SER A 245 0.34 21.50 -7.44
CA SER A 245 0.93 22.79 -7.05
C SER A 245 0.30 23.32 -5.77
N GLU A 246 0.95 24.24 -5.08
CA GLU A 246 0.43 24.82 -3.82
C GLU A 246 -0.95 25.45 -4.01
N ALA A 247 -1.17 26.16 -5.12
CA ALA A 247 -2.46 26.78 -5.43
C ALA A 247 -3.57 25.74 -5.70
N GLU A 248 -3.25 24.63 -6.35
CA GLU A 248 -4.17 23.51 -6.55
C GLU A 248 -4.48 22.81 -5.22
N GLN A 249 -3.48 22.63 -4.35
CA GLN A 249 -3.69 22.09 -3.00
C GLN A 249 -4.64 22.98 -2.20
N ASP A 250 -4.46 24.30 -2.21
CA ASP A 250 -5.36 25.23 -1.55
C ASP A 250 -6.79 25.13 -2.08
N SER A 251 -6.94 25.05 -3.39
CA SER A 251 -8.24 24.88 -4.04
C SER A 251 -8.93 23.60 -3.61
N TRP A 252 -8.17 22.48 -3.56
CA TRP A 252 -8.70 21.20 -3.12
C TRP A 252 -8.98 21.15 -1.62
N LEU A 253 -8.15 21.75 -0.77
CA LEU A 253 -8.43 21.81 0.67
C LEU A 253 -9.72 22.59 0.95
N ALA A 254 -9.95 23.68 0.22
CA ALA A 254 -11.20 24.45 0.31
C ALA A 254 -12.40 23.61 -0.20
N GLU A 255 -12.24 22.90 -1.31
CA GLU A 255 -13.30 22.04 -1.86
C GLU A 255 -13.61 20.85 -0.94
N LEU A 256 -12.60 20.16 -0.41
CA LEU A 256 -12.79 19.10 0.56
C LEU A 256 -13.45 19.59 1.84
N GLN A 257 -13.13 20.83 2.26
CA GLN A 257 -13.82 21.48 3.36
C GLN A 257 -15.31 21.69 3.06
N ARG A 258 -15.66 22.11 1.83
CA ARG A 258 -17.05 22.29 1.40
C ARG A 258 -17.81 20.97 1.31
N LEU A 259 -17.15 19.92 0.79
CA LEU A 259 -17.76 18.60 0.58
C LEU A 259 -18.01 17.83 1.89
N THR A 260 -17.28 18.14 2.95
CA THR A 260 -17.34 17.41 4.22
C THR A 260 -18.29 18.05 5.23
N ARG A 261 -18.91 17.21 6.05
CA ARG A 261 -19.74 17.62 7.18
C ARG A 261 -18.89 18.13 8.35
N PRO A 262 -19.42 19.00 9.21
CA PRO A 262 -18.78 19.26 10.49
C PRO A 262 -18.44 17.97 11.25
N GLY A 263 -17.22 17.86 11.77
CA GLY A 263 -16.72 16.68 12.46
C GLY A 263 -16.28 15.51 11.55
N ALA A 264 -16.35 15.66 10.23
CA ALA A 264 -15.81 14.68 9.30
C ALA A 264 -14.29 14.50 9.47
N LEU A 265 -13.80 13.29 9.24
CA LEU A 265 -12.38 12.98 9.25
C LEU A 265 -11.85 12.89 7.80
N LEU A 266 -10.62 13.36 7.60
CA LEU A 266 -9.91 13.22 6.34
C LEU A 266 -8.54 12.57 6.61
N LEU A 267 -8.18 11.56 5.83
CA LEU A 267 -6.89 10.87 5.87
C LEU A 267 -6.21 11.11 4.52
N LEU A 268 -5.27 12.04 4.48
CA LEU A 268 -4.63 12.48 3.24
C LEU A 268 -3.13 12.19 3.28
N SER A 269 -2.60 11.49 2.27
CA SER A 269 -1.19 11.16 2.26
C SER A 269 -0.33 12.26 1.61
N VAL A 270 0.90 12.39 2.11
CA VAL A 270 1.90 13.34 1.67
C VAL A 270 3.28 12.70 1.57
N GLN A 271 4.16 13.26 0.75
CA GLN A 271 5.58 12.98 0.79
C GLN A 271 6.21 13.84 1.90
N GLY A 272 6.27 13.27 3.10
CA GLY A 272 6.78 13.92 4.30
C GLY A 272 8.17 13.40 4.70
N LEU A 273 8.41 13.34 6.00
CA LEU A 273 9.69 12.92 6.58
C LEU A 273 10.07 11.49 6.19
N THR A 274 9.09 10.58 6.16
CA THR A 274 9.33 9.18 5.75
C THR A 274 9.83 9.10 4.31
N HIS A 275 9.20 9.82 3.38
CA HIS A 275 9.64 9.86 1.99
C HIS A 275 11.08 10.36 1.87
N MET A 276 11.38 11.48 2.52
CA MET A 276 12.73 12.07 2.51
C MET A 276 13.80 11.13 3.06
N ALA A 277 13.44 10.27 4.02
CA ALA A 277 14.36 9.29 4.60
C ALA A 277 14.56 8.08 3.69
N LEU A 278 13.48 7.48 3.19
CA LEU A 278 13.51 6.21 2.44
C LEU A 278 14.09 6.37 1.03
N TYR A 279 13.74 7.42 0.30
CA TYR A 279 14.15 7.62 -1.09
C TYR A 279 15.49 8.34 -1.26
N ARG A 280 16.29 8.49 -0.18
CA ARG A 280 17.57 9.20 -0.22
C ARG A 280 17.48 10.56 -0.91
N THR A 281 16.37 11.26 -0.69
CA THR A 281 16.15 12.59 -1.23
C THR A 281 17.40 13.45 -1.07
N PRO A 282 17.90 14.10 -2.13
CA PRO A 282 19.10 14.94 -2.04
C PRO A 282 18.97 15.99 -0.94
N MET A 283 20.08 16.29 -0.27
CA MET A 283 20.08 17.20 0.89
C MET A 283 19.54 18.60 0.54
N VAL A 284 19.79 19.08 -0.69
CA VAL A 284 19.26 20.37 -1.15
C VAL A 284 17.74 20.43 -1.06
N HIS A 285 17.03 19.38 -1.51
CA HIS A 285 15.57 19.32 -1.44
C HIS A 285 15.05 19.21 0.00
N LYS A 286 15.76 18.46 0.86
CA LYS A 286 15.44 18.37 2.29
C LYS A 286 15.55 19.73 2.99
N LEU A 287 16.64 20.45 2.72
CA LEU A 287 16.87 21.78 3.28
C LEU A 287 15.82 22.80 2.79
N GLU A 288 15.50 22.76 1.49
CA GLU A 288 14.45 23.64 0.95
C GLU A 288 13.07 23.29 1.52
N ALA A 289 12.70 22.01 1.59
CA ALA A 289 11.46 21.60 2.22
C ALA A 289 11.39 22.02 3.69
N HIS A 290 12.50 21.93 4.42
CA HIS A 290 12.56 22.41 5.79
C HIS A 290 12.44 23.94 5.90
N ARG A 291 13.06 24.66 4.97
CA ARG A 291 13.05 26.15 4.97
C ARG A 291 11.71 26.75 4.55
N THR A 292 11.07 26.16 3.52
CA THR A 292 9.85 26.68 2.91
C THR A 292 8.60 25.98 3.42
N GLY A 293 8.75 24.76 3.93
CA GLY A 293 7.67 23.90 4.38
C GLY A 293 6.98 23.12 3.26
N TRP A 294 6.93 23.69 2.05
CA TRP A 294 6.41 23.10 0.81
C TRP A 294 7.49 23.24 -0.27
N HIS A 295 7.87 22.13 -0.93
CA HIS A 295 8.95 22.17 -1.91
C HIS A 295 8.68 21.21 -3.06
N ASP A 296 8.62 21.76 -4.28
CA ASP A 296 8.50 20.97 -5.50
C ASP A 296 9.90 20.57 -6.02
N MET A 297 10.22 19.29 -5.93
CA MET A 297 11.48 18.73 -6.40
C MET A 297 11.63 18.80 -7.92
N ALA A 298 10.52 18.76 -8.68
CA ALA A 298 10.55 18.82 -10.14
C ALA A 298 11.04 20.19 -10.63
N SER A 299 10.86 21.26 -9.86
CA SER A 299 11.34 22.60 -10.20
C SER A 299 12.86 22.74 -10.24
N HIS A 300 13.59 21.77 -9.67
CA HIS A 300 15.06 21.73 -9.62
C HIS A 300 15.67 20.56 -10.39
N ALA A 301 14.85 19.77 -11.12
CA ALA A 301 15.34 18.69 -11.96
C ALA A 301 16.14 19.30 -13.12
N GLY A 302 17.43 18.97 -13.22
CA GLY A 302 18.27 19.34 -14.34
C GLY A 302 17.73 18.73 -15.64
N LEU A 303 18.10 19.31 -16.79
CA LEU A 303 17.62 18.95 -18.14
C LEU A 303 17.83 17.49 -18.56
N ASP A 304 18.57 16.70 -17.76
CA ASP A 304 18.92 15.29 -18.06
C ASP A 304 18.12 14.26 -17.28
N SER A 305 17.13 14.66 -16.45
CA SER A 305 16.28 13.73 -15.73
C SER A 305 14.93 13.59 -16.46
N PRO A 306 14.40 12.35 -16.69
CA PRO A 306 13.04 12.20 -17.16
C PRO A 306 12.11 12.76 -16.08
N THR A 307 11.69 14.01 -16.26
CA THR A 307 10.76 14.68 -15.35
C THR A 307 9.42 13.93 -15.35
N PRO A 308 8.87 13.60 -14.17
CA PRO A 308 7.45 13.28 -14.07
C PRO A 308 6.64 14.43 -14.67
N SER A 309 5.56 14.12 -15.35
CA SER A 309 4.66 15.14 -15.91
C SER A 309 3.84 15.78 -14.79
N GLY A 310 4.45 16.68 -14.01
CA GLY A 310 3.78 17.40 -12.92
C GLY A 310 4.67 17.63 -11.70
N PRO A 311 4.16 18.35 -10.69
CA PRO A 311 4.85 18.56 -9.42
C PRO A 311 5.17 17.25 -8.70
N ASP A 312 6.27 17.27 -7.93
CA ASP A 312 6.69 16.18 -7.02
C ASP A 312 7.07 16.82 -5.68
N VAL A 313 6.06 16.93 -4.80
CA VAL A 313 6.08 17.87 -3.67
C VAL A 313 6.41 17.19 -2.35
N LEU A 314 7.38 17.75 -1.66
CA LEU A 314 7.68 17.46 -0.26
C LEU A 314 6.92 18.42 0.67
N HIS A 315 6.41 17.87 1.77
CA HIS A 315 5.71 18.64 2.81
C HIS A 315 6.42 18.49 4.16
N ALA A 316 6.78 19.62 4.77
CA ALA A 316 7.25 19.63 6.15
C ALA A 316 6.07 19.70 7.14
N PRO A 317 6.18 19.08 8.32
CA PRO A 317 5.11 19.06 9.32
C PRO A 317 4.64 20.48 9.73
N ASP A 318 5.55 21.41 9.95
CA ASP A 318 5.22 22.77 10.35
C ASP A 318 4.37 23.52 9.31
N TYR A 319 4.65 23.28 8.01
CA TYR A 319 3.82 23.82 6.93
C TYR A 319 2.40 23.24 6.99
N ILE A 320 2.27 21.93 7.14
CA ILE A 320 0.97 21.28 7.23
C ILE A 320 0.17 21.86 8.41
N LEU A 321 0.79 21.96 9.59
CA LEU A 321 0.16 22.51 10.78
C LEU A 321 -0.32 23.97 10.56
N ALA A 322 0.53 24.83 10.00
CA ALA A 322 0.22 26.23 9.80
C ALA A 322 -0.71 26.47 8.61
N HIS A 323 -0.43 25.84 7.46
CA HIS A 323 -1.11 26.12 6.20
C HIS A 323 -2.46 25.40 6.10
N TRP A 324 -2.48 24.07 6.32
CA TRP A 324 -3.72 23.30 6.29
C TRP A 324 -4.59 23.55 7.52
N GLY A 325 -3.95 23.98 8.62
CA GLY A 325 -4.62 24.50 9.81
C GLY A 325 -5.56 25.66 9.55
N ARG A 326 -5.51 26.31 8.38
CA ARG A 326 -6.50 27.32 7.95
C ARG A 326 -7.84 26.71 7.56
N TYR A 327 -7.83 25.49 7.05
CA TYR A 327 -9.01 24.79 6.53
C TYR A 327 -9.59 23.79 7.54
N PHE A 328 -8.74 23.07 8.26
CA PHE A 328 -9.10 21.94 9.13
C PHE A 328 -8.39 22.03 10.48
N ASP A 329 -8.88 21.27 11.46
CA ASP A 329 -8.05 20.90 12.60
C ASP A 329 -7.09 19.80 12.15
N VAL A 330 -5.79 20.03 12.21
CA VAL A 330 -4.76 19.00 12.00
C VAL A 330 -4.63 18.23 13.30
N LEU A 331 -5.07 16.97 13.31
CA LEU A 331 -5.08 16.14 14.52
C LEU A 331 -3.78 15.38 14.72
N ASP A 332 -3.18 14.92 13.61
CA ASP A 332 -1.93 14.15 13.64
C ASP A 332 -1.28 14.09 12.25
N ILE A 333 0.02 13.74 12.22
CA ILE A 333 0.77 13.37 11.02
C ILE A 333 1.44 12.03 11.35
N ILE A 334 0.97 10.95 10.73
CA ILE A 334 1.41 9.59 11.03
C ILE A 334 2.44 9.16 10.00
N GLU A 335 3.67 9.02 10.44
CA GLU A 335 4.80 8.61 9.61
C GLU A 335 4.62 7.18 9.06
N ALA A 336 5.05 6.95 7.82
CA ALA A 336 5.06 5.64 7.14
C ALA A 336 3.69 4.93 7.04
N MET A 337 2.59 5.59 7.39
CA MET A 337 1.29 4.92 7.41
C MET A 337 0.84 4.46 6.03
N ALA A 338 1.14 5.23 4.99
CA ALA A 338 0.89 4.87 3.59
C ALA A 338 2.16 4.34 2.88
N GLY A 339 2.93 3.49 3.55
CA GLY A 339 4.18 2.94 3.04
C GLY A 339 5.31 3.95 3.09
N HIS A 340 5.65 4.55 1.97
CA HIS A 340 6.66 5.61 1.89
C HIS A 340 6.09 7.03 2.11
N GLN A 341 4.79 7.15 2.27
CA GLN A 341 4.13 8.44 2.52
C GLN A 341 3.59 8.50 3.94
N ASP A 342 3.62 9.69 4.50
CA ASP A 342 2.99 10.02 5.77
C ASP A 342 1.50 10.31 5.55
N VAL A 343 0.67 10.10 6.56
CA VAL A 343 -0.77 10.39 6.50
C VAL A 343 -1.12 11.50 7.47
N VAL A 344 -1.66 12.58 6.93
CA VAL A 344 -2.20 13.69 7.71
C VAL A 344 -3.65 13.38 8.08
N VAL A 345 -3.93 13.42 9.37
CA VAL A 345 -5.28 13.23 9.92
C VAL A 345 -5.89 14.59 10.20
N LEU A 346 -6.97 14.89 9.50
CA LEU A 346 -7.66 16.17 9.58
C LEU A 346 -9.09 15.97 10.08
N ARG A 347 -9.61 16.99 10.75
CA ARG A 347 -11.02 17.08 11.14
C ARG A 347 -11.65 18.36 10.64
N ARG A 348 -12.83 18.23 10.00
CA ARG A 348 -13.65 19.37 9.60
C ARG A 348 -14.18 20.09 10.84
N ARG A 349 -13.90 21.38 10.96
CA ARG A 349 -14.43 22.21 12.03
C ARG A 349 -15.95 22.32 11.96
N ALA A 350 -16.56 22.66 13.09
CA ALA A 350 -17.99 22.92 13.21
C ALA A 350 -18.47 24.09 12.33
#